data_5603d23c6f5eef1a1644cc01a5efe70b
#
_entry.id   5603d23c6f5eef1a1644cc01a5efe70b
#
_cell.length_a   1.000
_cell.length_b   1.000
_cell.length_c   1.000
_cell.angle_alpha   90.00
_cell.angle_beta   90.00
_cell.angle_gamma   90.00
#
_symmetry.space_group_name_H-M   'P 1'
#
loop_
_entity.id
_entity.type
_entity.pdbx_description
1 polymer ?
#
loop_
_entity_poly.entity_id
_entity_poly.type
_entity_poly.pdbx_seq_one_letter_code
_entity_poly.pdbx_strand_id
1 'polypeptide(L)'
;MKSRFTSTLKGTIVCALLGAFTPGVGRAAERTGMWDLAALDKTSKVQWDERNGLVQEIYYAGEPLRGKPTRVFAYLARPAAGPAAPARKYPAMVLVHGGGGQAFKAWAELWAKRGYVAIAMDLSGNGPGKVRDAGGGPPLNNENVFFHADSDEAMRDGWTYHAVAAVIRAHSVLASLPEVDADRIGVTGISWGGYLTCIVAGLDHRLKVAVPVYGCGYLQEDSYWTKDFVDQMTPAQKERWVRLCDPSSYLAHVQCPILFINGANDPRFFLDSHRRSYETVPPGLGHLAILIGLKHGHNFAI
;
A
#
# COMPACT_ATOMS: atom_id res chain seq x y z
N MET A 1 37.99 -78.78 3.09
CA MET A 1 36.52 -78.90 2.83
C MET A 1 35.95 -77.48 2.88
N LYS A 2 35.58 -76.97 1.75
CA LYS A 2 35.09 -75.56 1.51
C LYS A 2 33.57 -75.65 1.42
N SER A 3 32.84 -74.94 2.25
CA SER A 3 31.41 -74.69 2.10
C SER A 3 31.20 -73.22 1.76
N ARG A 4 30.56 -72.97 0.59
CA ARG A 4 30.14 -71.65 0.13
C ARG A 4 28.70 -71.43 0.58
N PHE A 5 28.44 -70.31 1.28
CA PHE A 5 27.08 -69.78 1.47
C PHE A 5 26.87 -68.60 0.57
N THR A 6 25.92 -68.72 -0.33
CA THR A 6 25.37 -67.63 -1.15
C THR A 6 24.16 -67.03 -0.45
N SER A 7 24.25 -65.77 -0.08
CA SER A 7 23.15 -65.00 0.46
C SER A 7 22.54 -64.09 -0.65
N THR A 8 21.28 -64.32 -0.94
CA THR A 8 20.50 -63.54 -1.90
C THR A 8 19.82 -62.38 -1.19
N LEU A 9 20.24 -61.17 -1.46
CA LEU A 9 19.59 -59.95 -0.95
C LEU A 9 18.37 -59.63 -1.80
N LYS A 10 17.16 -59.71 -1.22
CA LYS A 10 15.93 -59.18 -1.84
C LYS A 10 15.83 -57.71 -1.51
N GLY A 11 16.01 -56.84 -2.53
CA GLY A 11 15.78 -55.42 -2.43
C GLY A 11 14.29 -55.10 -2.46
N THR A 12 13.78 -54.49 -1.40
CA THR A 12 12.44 -53.93 -1.33
C THR A 12 12.50 -52.47 -1.90
N ILE A 13 11.87 -52.24 -3.02
CA ILE A 13 11.69 -50.87 -3.58
C ILE A 13 10.55 -50.21 -2.82
N VAL A 14 10.86 -49.16 -2.06
CA VAL A 14 9.85 -48.25 -1.47
C VAL A 14 9.58 -47.16 -2.48
N CYS A 15 8.43 -47.23 -3.16
CA CYS A 15 7.90 -46.12 -3.97
C CYS A 15 7.41 -45.02 -3.01
N ALA A 16 8.15 -43.91 -2.88
CA ALA A 16 7.68 -42.72 -2.26
C ALA A 16 6.72 -41.98 -3.23
N LEU A 17 5.43 -41.99 -2.94
CA LEU A 17 4.44 -41.15 -3.58
C LEU A 17 4.70 -39.69 -3.17
N LEU A 18 5.33 -38.94 -4.08
CA LEU A 18 5.36 -37.48 -4.00
C LEU A 18 3.95 -36.95 -4.30
N GLY A 19 3.17 -36.68 -3.27
CA GLY A 19 1.92 -35.94 -3.39
C GLY A 19 2.21 -34.51 -3.87
N ALA A 20 1.82 -34.19 -5.10
CA ALA A 20 1.82 -32.83 -5.59
C ALA A 20 0.82 -32.01 -4.77
N PHE A 21 1.32 -31.15 -3.88
CA PHE A 21 0.52 -30.11 -3.24
C PHE A 21 0.14 -29.09 -4.31
N THR A 22 -1.08 -29.17 -4.82
CA THR A 22 -1.68 -28.06 -5.56
C THR A 22 -2.05 -26.99 -4.56
N PRO A 23 -1.52 -25.75 -4.64
CA PRO A 23 -2.00 -24.66 -3.78
C PRO A 23 -3.45 -24.36 -4.17
N GLY A 24 -4.38 -24.61 -3.24
CA GLY A 24 -5.81 -24.44 -3.46
C GLY A 24 -6.18 -22.98 -3.72
N VAL A 25 -7.17 -22.76 -4.57
CA VAL A 25 -7.76 -21.47 -4.96
C VAL A 25 -8.22 -20.61 -3.74
N GLY A 26 -8.48 -21.22 -2.56
CA GLY A 26 -8.82 -20.52 -1.34
C GLY A 26 -7.71 -19.62 -0.76
N ARG A 27 -6.44 -19.94 -1.00
CA ARG A 27 -5.30 -19.16 -0.50
C ARG A 27 -5.08 -17.84 -1.27
N ALA A 28 -5.54 -17.74 -2.51
CA ALA A 28 -5.44 -16.52 -3.31
C ALA A 28 -6.45 -15.46 -2.83
N ALA A 29 -7.68 -15.85 -2.47
CA ALA A 29 -8.70 -14.94 -1.97
C ALA A 29 -8.35 -14.34 -0.59
N GLU A 30 -7.68 -15.10 0.28
CA GLU A 30 -7.19 -14.59 1.58
C GLU A 30 -6.09 -13.52 1.45
N ARG A 31 -5.32 -13.52 0.35
CA ARG A 31 -4.22 -12.57 0.12
C ARG A 31 -4.66 -11.23 -0.47
N THR A 32 -5.83 -11.17 -1.09
CA THR A 32 -6.31 -9.95 -1.76
C THR A 32 -7.25 -9.11 -0.89
N GLY A 33 -7.65 -9.62 0.29
CA GLY A 33 -8.63 -8.96 1.13
C GLY A 33 -9.93 -8.73 0.36
N MET A 34 -10.38 -7.46 0.34
CA MET A 34 -11.61 -7.07 -0.36
C MET A 34 -11.37 -6.48 -1.77
N TRP A 35 -10.12 -6.44 -2.26
CA TRP A 35 -9.75 -5.81 -3.55
C TRP A 35 -9.62 -6.82 -4.68
N ASP A 36 -10.13 -6.45 -5.85
CA ASP A 36 -9.84 -7.14 -7.12
C ASP A 36 -8.54 -6.59 -7.70
N LEU A 37 -7.41 -7.21 -7.33
CA LEU A 37 -6.09 -6.77 -7.78
C LEU A 37 -5.95 -6.86 -9.30
N ALA A 38 -6.55 -7.86 -9.96
CA ALA A 38 -6.48 -8.00 -11.40
C ALA A 38 -7.18 -6.84 -12.14
N ALA A 39 -8.22 -6.27 -11.53
CA ALA A 39 -8.88 -5.06 -12.04
C ALA A 39 -8.08 -3.79 -11.72
N LEU A 40 -7.46 -3.70 -10.53
CA LEU A 40 -6.67 -2.55 -10.11
C LEU A 40 -5.33 -2.44 -10.85
N ASP A 41 -4.75 -3.56 -11.27
CA ASP A 41 -3.51 -3.64 -12.04
C ASP A 41 -3.65 -3.08 -13.46
N LYS A 42 -4.88 -3.01 -13.97
CA LYS A 42 -5.15 -2.42 -15.27
C LYS A 42 -5.11 -0.90 -15.17
N THR A 43 -4.49 -0.26 -16.16
CA THR A 43 -4.51 1.20 -16.26
C THR A 43 -5.95 1.70 -16.37
N SER A 44 -6.36 2.53 -15.44
CA SER A 44 -7.66 3.18 -15.48
C SER A 44 -7.68 4.32 -16.51
N LYS A 45 -8.88 4.72 -16.95
CA LYS A 45 -9.04 5.93 -17.78
C LYS A 45 -8.51 7.15 -16.99
N VAL A 46 -7.58 7.87 -17.58
CA VAL A 46 -6.98 9.09 -17.01
C VAL A 46 -7.46 10.31 -17.82
N GLN A 47 -7.96 11.32 -17.12
CA GLN A 47 -8.17 12.65 -17.66
C GLN A 47 -6.92 13.47 -17.38
N TRP A 48 -6.36 14.08 -18.41
CA TRP A 48 -5.14 14.87 -18.38
C TRP A 48 -5.46 16.34 -18.56
N ASP A 49 -5.06 17.17 -17.62
CA ASP A 49 -5.08 18.62 -17.78
C ASP A 49 -3.77 19.15 -18.37
N GLU A 50 -3.68 20.45 -18.62
CA GLU A 50 -2.45 21.04 -19.13
C GLU A 50 -1.28 20.90 -18.15
N ARG A 51 -0.11 20.61 -18.68
CA ARG A 51 1.11 20.54 -17.89
C ARG A 51 1.65 21.95 -17.61
N ASN A 52 1.84 22.26 -16.33
CA ASN A 52 2.45 23.51 -15.89
C ASN A 52 3.82 23.23 -15.23
N GLY A 53 4.90 23.53 -15.92
CA GLY A 53 6.27 23.25 -15.46
C GLY A 53 6.53 21.73 -15.31
N LEU A 54 6.88 21.29 -14.11
CA LEU A 54 7.13 19.87 -13.82
C LEU A 54 5.83 19.11 -13.56
N VAL A 55 4.74 19.78 -13.21
CA VAL A 55 3.52 19.17 -12.67
C VAL A 55 2.36 19.25 -13.66
N GLN A 56 1.56 18.21 -13.68
CA GLN A 56 0.32 18.08 -14.40
C GLN A 56 -0.78 17.64 -13.43
N GLU A 57 -1.93 18.29 -13.46
CA GLU A 57 -3.12 17.82 -12.76
C GLU A 57 -3.78 16.71 -13.57
N ILE A 58 -4.21 15.67 -12.87
CA ILE A 58 -4.88 14.54 -13.51
C ILE A 58 -6.04 14.04 -12.64
N TYR A 59 -7.00 13.39 -13.28
CA TYR A 59 -7.98 12.55 -12.61
C TYR A 59 -7.92 11.14 -13.19
N TYR A 60 -7.98 10.14 -12.31
CA TYR A 60 -8.13 8.74 -12.72
C TYR A 60 -9.33 8.10 -11.99
N ALA A 61 -9.86 7.01 -12.54
CA ALA A 61 -11.02 6.35 -11.96
C ALA A 61 -10.72 5.80 -10.56
N GLY A 62 -11.60 6.09 -9.61
CA GLY A 62 -11.66 5.45 -8.29
C GLY A 62 -12.60 4.23 -8.29
N GLU A 63 -12.74 3.59 -7.15
CA GLU A 63 -13.73 2.54 -6.94
C GLU A 63 -15.14 3.17 -6.77
N PRO A 64 -16.20 2.48 -7.23
CA PRO A 64 -17.56 2.98 -7.03
C PRO A 64 -17.92 3.09 -5.56
N LEU A 65 -18.48 4.23 -5.15
CA LEU A 65 -19.02 4.44 -3.82
C LEU A 65 -20.54 4.30 -3.86
N ARG A 66 -21.08 3.32 -3.16
CA ARG A 66 -22.54 3.02 -3.14
C ARG A 66 -23.12 2.92 -4.57
N GLY A 67 -22.39 2.21 -5.43
CA GLY A 67 -22.77 2.00 -6.83
C GLY A 67 -22.56 3.20 -7.76
N LYS A 68 -22.09 4.36 -7.27
CA LYS A 68 -21.79 5.55 -8.08
C LYS A 68 -20.31 5.59 -8.45
N PRO A 69 -19.96 5.83 -9.73
CA PRO A 69 -18.57 6.00 -10.15
C PRO A 69 -17.88 7.13 -9.37
N THR A 70 -16.61 6.92 -9.00
CA THR A 70 -15.78 7.95 -8.38
C THR A 70 -14.54 8.23 -9.20
N ARG A 71 -13.86 9.34 -8.88
CA ARG A 71 -12.57 9.73 -9.45
C ARG A 71 -11.63 10.22 -8.37
N VAL A 72 -10.34 10.10 -8.64
CA VAL A 72 -9.26 10.49 -7.75
C VAL A 72 -8.46 11.59 -8.41
N PHE A 73 -8.33 12.72 -7.74
CA PHE A 73 -7.46 13.82 -8.16
C PHE A 73 -6.01 13.52 -7.79
N ALA A 74 -5.05 13.89 -8.65
CA ALA A 74 -3.62 13.77 -8.36
C ALA A 74 -2.78 14.83 -9.09
N TYR A 75 -1.65 15.17 -8.49
CA TYR A 75 -0.53 15.83 -9.14
C TYR A 75 0.46 14.80 -9.66
N LEU A 76 0.67 14.79 -10.97
CA LEU A 76 1.72 13.99 -11.61
C LEU A 76 2.88 14.92 -11.97
N ALA A 77 4.07 14.66 -11.42
CA ALA A 77 5.26 15.44 -11.69
C ALA A 77 6.28 14.61 -12.47
N ARG A 78 6.96 15.27 -13.41
CA ARG A 78 8.01 14.68 -14.24
C ARG A 78 9.30 15.49 -14.12
N PRO A 79 10.47 14.87 -14.17
CA PRO A 79 11.74 15.58 -14.26
C PRO A 79 11.73 16.60 -15.40
N ALA A 80 12.52 17.67 -15.28
CA ALA A 80 12.74 18.59 -16.38
C ALA A 80 13.34 17.83 -17.57
N ALA A 81 12.83 18.11 -18.77
CA ALA A 81 13.43 17.57 -19.98
C ALA A 81 14.88 18.12 -20.10
N GLY A 82 15.85 17.25 -20.13
CA GLY A 82 17.22 17.61 -20.47
C GLY A 82 17.34 17.90 -21.98
N PRO A 83 18.49 18.46 -22.44
CA PRO A 83 18.74 18.74 -23.84
C PRO A 83 18.73 17.49 -24.74
N ALA A 84 18.85 16.31 -24.15
CA ALA A 84 18.67 15.01 -24.81
C ALA A 84 17.64 14.18 -24.04
N ALA A 85 16.83 13.37 -24.76
CA ALA A 85 15.99 12.36 -24.10
C ALA A 85 16.85 11.46 -23.22
N PRO A 86 16.42 11.10 -22.00
CA PRO A 86 17.20 10.25 -21.13
C PRO A 86 17.46 8.90 -21.83
N ALA A 87 18.70 8.44 -21.76
CA ALA A 87 19.10 7.12 -22.30
C ALA A 87 18.38 5.96 -21.59
N ARG A 88 17.80 6.22 -20.41
CA ARG A 88 17.03 5.25 -19.61
C ARG A 88 15.71 5.87 -19.14
N LYS A 89 14.70 5.03 -18.99
CA LYS A 89 13.45 5.40 -18.34
C LYS A 89 13.66 5.86 -16.90
N TYR A 90 12.79 6.72 -16.40
CA TYR A 90 12.85 7.24 -15.02
C TYR A 90 12.32 6.23 -14.00
N PRO A 91 12.89 6.15 -12.79
CA PRO A 91 12.22 5.54 -11.67
C PRO A 91 11.00 6.39 -11.27
N ALA A 92 10.05 5.79 -10.53
CA ALA A 92 8.86 6.50 -10.12
C ALA A 92 8.47 6.26 -8.67
N MET A 93 7.69 7.20 -8.09
CA MET A 93 7.21 7.14 -6.71
C MET A 93 5.73 7.46 -6.60
N VAL A 94 5.02 6.62 -5.86
CA VAL A 94 3.66 6.87 -5.40
C VAL A 94 3.73 7.54 -4.02
N LEU A 95 3.09 8.71 -3.87
CA LEU A 95 3.21 9.57 -2.70
C LEU A 95 1.87 9.67 -1.96
N VAL A 96 1.78 9.05 -0.78
CA VAL A 96 0.53 8.80 -0.06
C VAL A 96 0.42 9.70 1.17
N HIS A 97 -0.49 10.68 1.14
CA HIS A 97 -0.68 11.62 2.25
C HIS A 97 -1.41 11.01 3.45
N GLY A 98 -1.26 11.60 4.62
CA GLY A 98 -1.94 11.25 5.86
C GLY A 98 -3.19 12.06 6.15
N GLY A 99 -3.69 11.92 7.39
CA GLY A 99 -4.86 12.64 7.89
C GLY A 99 -4.68 14.16 7.83
N GLY A 100 -5.73 14.88 7.49
CA GLY A 100 -5.68 16.34 7.26
C GLY A 100 -4.91 16.74 6.00
N GLY A 101 -4.29 15.78 5.28
CA GLY A 101 -3.54 16.01 4.05
C GLY A 101 -4.41 16.22 2.80
N GLN A 102 -3.74 16.25 1.68
CA GLN A 102 -4.30 16.42 0.33
C GLN A 102 -3.29 15.90 -0.69
N ALA A 103 -3.62 15.93 -1.97
CA ALA A 103 -2.60 15.85 -3.01
C ALA A 103 -1.60 17.00 -2.83
N PHE A 104 -0.33 16.68 -2.52
CA PHE A 104 0.70 17.70 -2.29
C PHE A 104 1.54 17.93 -3.54
N LYS A 105 1.25 19.02 -4.27
CA LYS A 105 2.01 19.45 -5.45
C LYS A 105 3.51 19.56 -5.16
N ALA A 106 3.88 20.22 -4.05
CA ALA A 106 5.27 20.42 -3.66
C ALA A 106 6.03 19.10 -3.40
N TRP A 107 5.33 18.07 -2.91
CA TRP A 107 5.94 16.76 -2.69
C TRP A 107 6.24 16.05 -4.01
N ALA A 108 5.30 16.09 -4.96
CA ALA A 108 5.53 15.55 -6.30
C ALA A 108 6.68 16.29 -7.03
N GLU A 109 6.73 17.63 -6.93
CA GLU A 109 7.82 18.44 -7.49
C GLU A 109 9.18 18.10 -6.89
N LEU A 110 9.25 17.86 -5.57
CA LEU A 110 10.47 17.48 -4.88
C LEU A 110 11.07 16.18 -5.47
N TRP A 111 10.22 15.17 -5.69
CA TRP A 111 10.65 13.91 -6.30
C TRP A 111 11.03 14.08 -7.77
N ALA A 112 10.30 14.92 -8.52
CA ALA A 112 10.64 15.22 -9.91
C ALA A 112 12.02 15.91 -10.05
N LYS A 113 12.34 16.84 -9.14
CA LYS A 113 13.67 17.48 -9.06
C LYS A 113 14.79 16.51 -8.72
N ARG A 114 14.46 15.37 -8.07
CA ARG A 114 15.40 14.27 -7.76
C ARG A 114 15.49 13.22 -8.88
N GLY A 115 14.82 13.44 -10.01
CA GLY A 115 14.90 12.56 -11.19
C GLY A 115 13.88 11.42 -11.20
N TYR A 116 12.79 11.51 -10.43
CA TYR A 116 11.69 10.54 -10.42
C TYR A 116 10.45 11.09 -11.10
N VAL A 117 9.69 10.25 -11.78
CA VAL A 117 8.27 10.56 -12.05
C VAL A 117 7.51 10.29 -10.76
N ALA A 118 6.69 11.23 -10.31
CA ALA A 118 5.99 11.09 -9.04
C ALA A 118 4.51 11.42 -9.15
N ILE A 119 3.66 10.63 -8.48
CA ILE A 119 2.23 10.87 -8.38
C ILE A 119 1.83 11.08 -6.92
N ALA A 120 1.20 12.22 -6.62
CA ALA A 120 0.65 12.55 -5.31
C ALA A 120 -0.87 12.69 -5.45
N MET A 121 -1.63 11.69 -5.00
CA MET A 121 -3.08 11.67 -5.10
C MET A 121 -3.77 12.22 -3.86
N ASP A 122 -5.01 12.71 -4.01
CA ASP A 122 -5.91 13.01 -2.91
C ASP A 122 -6.67 11.73 -2.49
N LEU A 123 -6.68 11.46 -1.21
CA LEU A 123 -7.35 10.30 -0.62
C LEU A 123 -8.55 10.70 0.27
N SER A 124 -9.00 11.95 0.17
CA SER A 124 -10.13 12.49 0.93
C SER A 124 -11.30 12.86 0.04
N GLY A 125 -11.23 12.52 -1.25
CA GLY A 125 -12.26 12.85 -2.24
C GLY A 125 -12.31 14.33 -2.59
N ASN A 126 -11.17 15.04 -2.50
CA ASN A 126 -11.06 16.43 -2.91
C ASN A 126 -10.39 16.56 -4.28
N GLY A 127 -10.63 17.66 -4.94
CA GLY A 127 -9.92 18.14 -6.11
C GLY A 127 -8.83 19.17 -5.75
N PRO A 128 -8.41 20.00 -6.73
CA PRO A 128 -7.40 21.03 -6.52
C PRO A 128 -7.75 21.96 -5.34
N GLY A 129 -6.73 22.41 -4.61
CA GLY A 129 -6.91 23.33 -3.47
C GLY A 129 -7.68 22.73 -2.29
N LYS A 130 -7.78 21.41 -2.20
CA LYS A 130 -8.52 20.70 -1.14
C LYS A 130 -10.03 20.99 -1.14
N VAL A 131 -10.59 21.34 -2.30
CA VAL A 131 -12.03 21.54 -2.46
C VAL A 131 -12.71 20.19 -2.71
N ARG A 132 -13.79 19.89 -1.98
CA ARG A 132 -14.56 18.65 -2.16
C ARG A 132 -14.97 18.46 -3.62
N ASP A 133 -14.59 17.31 -4.20
CA ASP A 133 -15.02 16.93 -5.56
C ASP A 133 -16.34 16.17 -5.48
N ALA A 134 -17.31 16.54 -6.31
CA ALA A 134 -18.61 15.88 -6.39
C ALA A 134 -18.49 14.41 -6.84
N GLY A 135 -17.44 14.06 -7.61
CA GLY A 135 -17.10 12.70 -7.99
C GLY A 135 -16.06 12.03 -7.09
N GLY A 136 -15.69 12.65 -5.97
CA GLY A 136 -14.66 12.11 -5.07
C GLY A 136 -15.15 10.93 -4.22
N GLY A 137 -14.23 10.06 -3.83
CA GLY A 137 -14.46 8.96 -2.88
C GLY A 137 -14.80 9.44 -1.46
N PRO A 138 -14.89 8.54 -0.47
CA PRO A 138 -15.20 8.90 0.91
C PRO A 138 -14.11 9.78 1.53
N PRO A 139 -14.45 10.76 2.39
CA PRO A 139 -13.48 11.60 3.06
C PRO A 139 -12.67 10.81 4.10
N LEU A 140 -11.41 11.20 4.28
CA LEU A 140 -10.55 10.67 5.34
C LEU A 140 -10.94 11.33 6.68
N ASN A 141 -11.69 10.59 7.47
CA ASN A 141 -12.00 10.90 8.87
C ASN A 141 -12.10 9.59 9.67
N ASN A 142 -12.13 9.68 10.99
CA ASN A 142 -12.16 8.50 11.85
C ASN A 142 -13.38 7.60 11.60
N GLU A 143 -14.56 8.18 11.34
CA GLU A 143 -15.79 7.42 11.08
C GLU A 143 -15.67 6.55 9.83
N ASN A 144 -15.07 7.07 8.76
CA ASN A 144 -14.86 6.32 7.53
C ASN A 144 -13.68 5.34 7.59
N VAL A 145 -12.66 5.62 8.41
CA VAL A 145 -11.52 4.70 8.64
C VAL A 145 -11.95 3.52 9.50
N PHE A 146 -12.67 3.78 10.59
CA PHE A 146 -13.17 2.75 11.51
C PHE A 146 -14.62 2.36 11.18
N PHE A 147 -14.92 2.27 9.89
CA PHE A 147 -16.23 1.90 9.40
C PHE A 147 -16.61 0.48 9.83
N HIS A 148 -17.75 0.33 10.48
CA HIS A 148 -18.20 -0.94 11.09
C HIS A 148 -19.33 -1.57 10.28
N ALA A 149 -19.09 -1.89 9.05
CA ALA A 149 -20.12 -2.56 8.25
C ALA A 149 -20.43 -3.98 8.77
N ASP A 150 -21.67 -4.40 8.60
CA ASP A 150 -22.13 -5.72 9.07
C ASP A 150 -21.66 -6.87 8.16
N SER A 151 -21.19 -6.58 6.96
CA SER A 151 -20.68 -7.57 6.01
C SER A 151 -19.37 -7.12 5.37
N ASP A 152 -18.60 -8.08 4.84
CA ASP A 152 -17.37 -7.82 4.11
C ASP A 152 -17.60 -6.98 2.85
N GLU A 153 -18.75 -7.18 2.19
CA GLU A 153 -19.12 -6.41 1.00
C GLU A 153 -19.38 -4.94 1.34
N ALA A 154 -20.12 -4.69 2.43
CA ALA A 154 -20.41 -3.32 2.88
C ALA A 154 -19.16 -2.56 3.35
N MET A 155 -18.09 -3.26 3.76
CA MET A 155 -16.78 -2.62 4.07
C MET A 155 -16.16 -1.90 2.87
N ARG A 156 -16.59 -2.19 1.64
CA ARG A 156 -16.16 -1.49 0.43
C ARG A 156 -16.65 -0.05 0.34
N ASP A 157 -17.60 0.37 1.17
CA ASP A 157 -17.99 1.77 1.29
C ASP A 157 -17.06 2.58 2.22
N GLY A 158 -16.21 1.89 2.98
CA GLY A 158 -15.25 2.51 3.91
C GLY A 158 -14.06 3.17 3.20
N TRP A 159 -13.45 4.16 3.87
CA TRP A 159 -12.32 4.90 3.34
C TRP A 159 -11.13 4.02 2.96
N THR A 160 -10.77 3.04 3.81
CA THR A 160 -9.60 2.17 3.57
C THR A 160 -9.69 1.44 2.24
N TYR A 161 -10.88 0.94 1.87
CA TYR A 161 -11.09 0.27 0.59
C TYR A 161 -10.77 1.19 -0.59
N HIS A 162 -11.36 2.39 -0.60
CA HIS A 162 -11.17 3.37 -1.67
C HIS A 162 -9.73 3.89 -1.75
N ALA A 163 -9.12 4.15 -0.58
CA ALA A 163 -7.77 4.69 -0.51
C ALA A 163 -6.71 3.69 -1.00
N VAL A 164 -6.78 2.42 -0.57
CA VAL A 164 -5.88 1.36 -1.06
C VAL A 164 -6.03 1.17 -2.57
N ALA A 165 -7.27 1.09 -3.07
CA ALA A 165 -7.53 0.97 -4.50
C ALA A 165 -6.95 2.18 -5.28
N ALA A 166 -7.10 3.40 -4.75
CA ALA A 166 -6.55 4.61 -5.36
C ALA A 166 -5.01 4.57 -5.44
N VAL A 167 -4.32 4.07 -4.41
CA VAL A 167 -2.85 3.93 -4.40
C VAL A 167 -2.39 2.88 -5.42
N ILE A 168 -3.04 1.71 -5.50
CA ILE A 168 -2.71 0.67 -6.46
C ILE A 168 -2.96 1.16 -7.90
N ARG A 169 -4.07 1.87 -8.16
CA ARG A 169 -4.34 2.47 -9.47
C ARG A 169 -3.33 3.56 -9.84
N ALA A 170 -2.85 4.36 -8.87
CA ALA A 170 -1.78 5.33 -9.10
C ALA A 170 -0.47 4.65 -9.54
N HIS A 171 -0.12 3.49 -8.96
CA HIS A 171 0.97 2.66 -9.44
C HIS A 171 0.73 2.24 -10.90
N SER A 172 -0.46 1.74 -11.22
CA SER A 172 -0.81 1.32 -12.59
C SER A 172 -0.76 2.48 -13.60
N VAL A 173 -1.15 3.69 -13.19
CA VAL A 173 -0.97 4.91 -14.00
C VAL A 173 0.50 5.17 -14.28
N LEU A 174 1.36 5.17 -13.24
CA LEU A 174 2.81 5.34 -13.42
C LEU A 174 3.42 4.29 -14.34
N ALA A 175 3.09 3.01 -14.12
CA ALA A 175 3.63 1.90 -14.90
C ALA A 175 3.22 1.96 -16.39
N SER A 176 2.12 2.64 -16.73
CA SER A 176 1.64 2.80 -18.10
C SER A 176 2.34 3.92 -18.86
N LEU A 177 3.09 4.79 -18.18
CA LEU A 177 3.78 5.92 -18.82
C LEU A 177 5.01 5.42 -19.60
N PRO A 178 5.18 5.82 -20.87
CA PRO A 178 6.30 5.32 -21.69
C PRO A 178 7.66 5.72 -21.15
N GLU A 179 7.75 6.85 -20.43
CA GLU A 179 8.97 7.37 -19.82
C GLU A 179 9.31 6.74 -18.46
N VAL A 180 8.41 5.92 -17.87
CA VAL A 180 8.61 5.28 -16.56
C VAL A 180 9.16 3.88 -16.72
N ASP A 181 10.13 3.53 -15.88
CA ASP A 181 10.62 2.17 -15.71
C ASP A 181 9.72 1.44 -14.70
N ALA A 182 8.85 0.58 -15.19
CA ALA A 182 7.90 -0.17 -14.37
C ALA A 182 8.58 -1.09 -13.33
N ASP A 183 9.85 -1.46 -13.56
CA ASP A 183 10.65 -2.23 -12.62
C ASP A 183 11.36 -1.37 -11.56
N ARG A 184 11.08 -0.07 -11.51
CA ARG A 184 11.66 0.87 -10.53
C ARG A 184 10.60 1.82 -9.96
N ILE A 185 9.45 1.27 -9.54
CA ILE A 185 8.37 2.04 -8.89
C ILE A 185 8.33 1.69 -7.40
N GLY A 186 8.37 2.72 -6.56
CA GLY A 186 8.21 2.61 -5.11
C GLY A 186 7.00 3.36 -4.58
N VAL A 187 6.70 3.15 -3.31
CA VAL A 187 5.65 3.85 -2.57
C VAL A 187 6.17 4.39 -1.26
N THR A 188 5.78 5.61 -0.91
CA THR A 188 6.02 6.18 0.42
C THR A 188 4.79 6.91 0.90
N GLY A 189 4.52 6.83 2.18
CA GLY A 189 3.36 7.47 2.76
C GLY A 189 3.57 7.91 4.20
N ILE A 190 2.84 8.92 4.63
CA ILE A 190 2.99 9.61 5.90
C ILE A 190 1.72 9.41 6.73
N SER A 191 1.85 8.96 8.00
CA SER A 191 0.73 8.80 8.93
C SER A 191 -0.29 7.79 8.38
N TRP A 192 -1.55 8.17 8.17
CA TRP A 192 -2.50 7.31 7.47
C TRP A 192 -2.00 6.87 6.09
N GLY A 193 -1.16 7.68 5.42
CA GLY A 193 -0.48 7.26 4.20
C GLY A 193 0.57 6.18 4.45
N GLY A 194 1.26 6.19 5.58
CA GLY A 194 2.16 5.12 6.02
C GLY A 194 1.40 3.82 6.33
N TYR A 195 0.25 3.93 7.00
CA TYR A 195 -0.70 2.82 7.21
C TYR A 195 -1.11 2.19 5.87
N LEU A 196 -1.54 3.00 4.87
CA LEU A 196 -1.88 2.52 3.53
C LEU A 196 -0.66 1.91 2.82
N THR A 197 0.53 2.48 3.00
CA THR A 197 1.78 1.95 2.42
C THR A 197 2.04 0.53 2.91
N CYS A 198 1.79 0.22 4.18
CA CYS A 198 1.91 -1.13 4.72
C CYS A 198 0.92 -2.12 4.07
N ILE A 199 -0.35 -1.73 3.89
CA ILE A 199 -1.35 -2.58 3.23
C ILE A 199 -0.97 -2.83 1.77
N VAL A 200 -0.65 -1.75 1.04
CA VAL A 200 -0.34 -1.84 -0.39
C VAL A 200 0.94 -2.63 -0.65
N ALA A 201 1.95 -2.52 0.22
CA ALA A 201 3.18 -3.32 0.11
C ALA A 201 2.91 -4.84 0.22
N GLY A 202 1.90 -5.25 1.00
CA GLY A 202 1.49 -6.65 1.10
C GLY A 202 0.55 -7.12 -0.02
N LEU A 203 -0.05 -6.20 -0.78
CA LEU A 203 -1.00 -6.50 -1.85
C LEU A 203 -0.39 -6.36 -3.25
N ASP A 204 0.30 -5.26 -3.52
CA ASP A 204 0.84 -4.93 -4.84
C ASP A 204 2.30 -5.37 -4.98
N HIS A 205 2.49 -6.60 -5.41
CA HIS A 205 3.80 -7.23 -5.57
C HIS A 205 4.66 -6.66 -6.71
N ARG A 206 4.14 -5.71 -7.48
CA ARG A 206 4.91 -4.99 -8.52
C ARG A 206 5.83 -3.94 -7.90
N LEU A 207 5.54 -3.49 -6.67
CA LEU A 207 6.37 -2.51 -5.94
C LEU A 207 7.79 -3.02 -5.71
N LYS A 208 8.76 -2.12 -5.84
CA LYS A 208 10.19 -2.42 -5.65
C LYS A 208 10.74 -1.92 -4.32
N VAL A 209 10.04 -1.01 -3.67
CA VAL A 209 10.35 -0.51 -2.32
C VAL A 209 9.12 0.13 -1.70
N ALA A 210 8.96 0.00 -0.39
CA ALA A 210 7.94 0.68 0.39
C ALA A 210 8.56 1.41 1.59
N VAL A 211 8.11 2.64 1.85
CA VAL A 211 8.62 3.44 2.98
C VAL A 211 7.44 4.04 3.76
N PRO A 212 6.85 3.29 4.72
CA PRO A 212 5.87 3.85 5.65
C PRO A 212 6.56 4.76 6.68
N VAL A 213 6.10 6.02 6.76
CA VAL A 213 6.58 7.01 7.72
C VAL A 213 5.51 7.21 8.78
N TYR A 214 5.84 6.97 10.04
CA TYR A 214 4.96 6.92 11.22
C TYR A 214 3.57 6.34 10.96
N GLY A 215 3.50 5.24 10.18
CA GLY A 215 2.30 4.44 9.93
C GLY A 215 2.62 2.97 10.08
N CYS A 216 1.72 2.21 10.70
CA CYS A 216 1.91 0.80 10.99
C CYS A 216 0.56 0.08 11.10
N GLY A 217 0.58 -1.23 11.31
CA GLY A 217 -0.55 -2.05 11.72
C GLY A 217 -0.65 -2.21 13.23
N TYR A 218 -1.45 -3.19 13.65
CA TYR A 218 -1.74 -3.48 15.07
C TYR A 218 -2.43 -2.32 15.80
N LEU A 219 -3.20 -1.50 15.07
CA LEU A 219 -3.93 -0.38 15.66
C LEU A 219 -5.00 -0.81 16.66
N GLN A 220 -5.45 -2.06 16.59
CA GLN A 220 -6.39 -2.65 17.53
C GLN A 220 -5.77 -3.00 18.88
N GLU A 221 -4.45 -2.97 19.01
CA GLU A 221 -3.76 -3.35 20.24
C GLU A 221 -3.24 -2.12 20.98
N ASP A 222 -2.48 -1.25 20.29
CA ASP A 222 -1.89 -0.08 20.90
C ASP A 222 -1.71 1.06 19.88
N SER A 223 -2.62 2.02 19.93
CA SER A 223 -2.60 3.22 19.08
C SER A 223 -3.43 4.35 19.71
N TYR A 224 -3.29 5.55 19.17
CA TYR A 224 -4.15 6.67 19.54
C TYR A 224 -5.66 6.36 19.41
N TRP A 225 -6.03 5.50 18.48
CA TRP A 225 -7.44 5.20 18.15
C TRP A 225 -8.01 3.98 18.87
N THR A 226 -7.19 3.21 19.60
CA THR A 226 -7.61 1.94 20.21
C THR A 226 -8.83 2.13 21.09
N LYS A 227 -8.79 3.03 22.08
CA LYS A 227 -9.87 3.23 23.07
C LYS A 227 -11.13 3.87 22.47
N ASP A 228 -10.95 4.90 21.63
CA ASP A 228 -12.05 5.76 21.19
C ASP A 228 -12.81 5.18 19.99
N PHE A 229 -12.20 4.24 19.24
CA PHE A 229 -12.82 3.67 18.04
C PHE A 229 -12.80 2.14 18.03
N VAL A 230 -11.63 1.50 18.18
CA VAL A 230 -11.51 0.06 18.00
C VAL A 230 -12.17 -0.72 19.13
N ASP A 231 -12.02 -0.27 20.38
CA ASP A 231 -12.63 -0.92 21.55
C ASP A 231 -14.14 -0.64 21.65
N GLN A 232 -14.67 0.27 20.84
CA GLN A 232 -16.12 0.49 20.74
C GLN A 232 -16.81 -0.49 19.78
N MET A 233 -16.03 -1.25 19.01
CA MET A 233 -16.56 -2.27 18.10
C MET A 233 -17.03 -3.51 18.87
N THR A 234 -18.08 -4.15 18.38
CA THR A 234 -18.39 -5.52 18.80
C THR A 234 -17.24 -6.46 18.39
N PRO A 235 -17.08 -7.63 19.04
CA PRO A 235 -16.02 -8.58 18.66
C PRO A 235 -16.02 -8.95 17.17
N ALA A 236 -17.21 -9.13 16.57
CA ALA A 236 -17.34 -9.47 15.15
C ALA A 236 -16.95 -8.30 14.22
N GLN A 237 -17.26 -7.06 14.60
CA GLN A 237 -16.84 -5.87 13.86
C GLN A 237 -15.33 -5.65 13.96
N LYS A 238 -14.74 -5.82 15.17
CA LYS A 238 -13.30 -5.71 15.40
C LYS A 238 -12.54 -6.75 14.58
N GLU A 239 -12.96 -8.01 14.60
CA GLU A 239 -12.35 -9.06 13.79
C GLU A 239 -12.39 -8.73 12.29
N ARG A 240 -13.55 -8.33 11.79
CA ARG A 240 -13.72 -7.92 10.38
C ARG A 240 -12.84 -6.75 10.01
N TRP A 241 -12.83 -5.69 10.84
CA TRP A 241 -12.02 -4.51 10.60
C TRP A 241 -10.51 -4.84 10.58
N VAL A 242 -10.03 -5.62 11.55
CA VAL A 242 -8.63 -6.06 11.59
C VAL A 242 -8.28 -6.87 10.34
N ARG A 243 -9.10 -7.85 10.01
CA ARG A 243 -8.85 -8.73 8.87
C ARG A 243 -8.84 -7.99 7.53
N LEU A 244 -9.71 -6.99 7.36
CA LEU A 244 -9.90 -6.30 6.08
C LEU A 244 -9.17 -4.96 5.98
N CYS A 245 -8.92 -4.28 7.08
CA CYS A 245 -8.40 -2.92 7.08
C CYS A 245 -7.06 -2.77 7.80
N ASP A 246 -6.78 -3.54 8.86
CA ASP A 246 -5.52 -3.33 9.58
C ASP A 246 -4.31 -3.88 8.80
N PRO A 247 -3.21 -3.11 8.67
CA PRO A 247 -2.00 -3.54 7.98
C PRO A 247 -1.40 -4.85 8.48
N SER A 248 -1.62 -5.23 9.77
CA SER A 248 -1.10 -6.50 10.32
C SER A 248 -1.57 -7.73 9.52
N SER A 249 -2.73 -7.65 8.86
CA SER A 249 -3.25 -8.71 8.00
C SER A 249 -2.51 -8.86 6.66
N TYR A 250 -1.69 -7.90 6.28
CA TYR A 250 -1.03 -7.84 4.97
C TYR A 250 0.49 -7.89 5.03
N LEU A 251 1.10 -7.45 6.14
CA LEU A 251 2.55 -7.31 6.28
C LEU A 251 3.34 -8.61 6.08
N ALA A 252 2.77 -9.76 6.44
CA ALA A 252 3.40 -11.06 6.19
C ALA A 252 3.51 -11.43 4.70
N HIS A 253 2.84 -10.70 3.81
CA HIS A 253 2.82 -10.93 2.37
C HIS A 253 3.70 -9.95 1.57
N VAL A 254 4.40 -9.02 2.24
CA VAL A 254 5.33 -8.08 1.61
C VAL A 254 6.42 -8.84 0.85
N GLN A 255 6.69 -8.41 -0.39
CA GLN A 255 7.69 -9.04 -1.27
C GLN A 255 8.80 -8.08 -1.72
N CYS A 256 8.77 -6.81 -1.31
CA CYS A 256 9.81 -5.83 -1.59
C CYS A 256 10.47 -5.36 -0.29
N PRO A 257 11.68 -4.79 -0.34
CA PRO A 257 12.26 -4.10 0.81
C PRO A 257 11.30 -3.04 1.35
N ILE A 258 11.11 -3.03 2.68
CA ILE A 258 10.26 -2.06 3.37
C ILE A 258 11.03 -1.40 4.52
N LEU A 259 11.09 -0.06 4.52
CA LEU A 259 11.74 0.73 5.55
C LEU A 259 10.70 1.46 6.40
N PHE A 260 10.50 0.97 7.60
CA PHE A 260 9.66 1.64 8.60
C PHE A 260 10.42 2.81 9.23
N ILE A 261 9.84 4.01 9.21
CA ILE A 261 10.39 5.21 9.85
C ILE A 261 9.39 5.72 10.88
N ASN A 262 9.83 5.95 12.14
CA ASN A 262 8.98 6.56 13.16
C ASN A 262 9.77 7.53 14.04
N GLY A 263 9.06 8.45 14.69
CA GLY A 263 9.58 9.27 15.77
C GLY A 263 9.61 8.51 17.09
N ALA A 264 10.63 8.73 17.91
CA ALA A 264 10.75 8.08 19.23
C ALA A 264 9.54 8.33 20.15
N ASN A 265 8.82 9.44 19.95
CA ASN A 265 7.65 9.85 20.73
C ASN A 265 6.46 10.18 19.82
N ASP A 266 6.18 9.31 18.84
CA ASP A 266 5.03 9.53 17.96
C ASP A 266 3.72 9.47 18.76
N PRO A 267 2.85 10.50 18.67
CA PRO A 267 1.64 10.57 19.50
C PRO A 267 0.44 9.80 18.90
N ARG A 268 0.60 9.14 17.77
CA ARG A 268 -0.50 8.48 17.03
C ARG A 268 -0.23 7.00 16.79
N PHE A 269 0.90 6.68 16.20
CA PHE A 269 1.33 5.32 15.88
C PHE A 269 2.44 4.92 16.85
N PHE A 270 2.07 4.23 17.92
CA PHE A 270 2.96 3.94 19.04
C PHE A 270 4.05 2.93 18.67
N LEU A 271 5.18 2.99 19.37
CA LEU A 271 6.36 2.21 19.01
C LEU A 271 6.15 0.70 19.10
N ASP A 272 5.32 0.21 20.03
CA ASP A 272 5.08 -1.23 20.17
C ASP A 272 4.34 -1.79 18.95
N SER A 273 3.28 -1.14 18.48
CA SER A 273 2.59 -1.54 17.24
C SER A 273 3.48 -1.38 16.00
N HIS A 274 4.33 -0.35 16.00
CA HIS A 274 5.29 -0.12 14.91
C HIS A 274 6.36 -1.23 14.86
N ARG A 275 6.92 -1.62 16.02
CA ARG A 275 7.88 -2.73 16.15
C ARG A 275 7.24 -4.05 15.71
N ARG A 276 6.02 -4.36 16.17
CA ARG A 276 5.30 -5.58 15.77
C ARG A 276 5.05 -5.62 14.27
N SER A 277 4.72 -4.49 13.66
CA SER A 277 4.55 -4.37 12.21
C SER A 277 5.83 -4.73 11.47
N TYR A 278 6.98 -4.22 11.93
CA TYR A 278 8.29 -4.58 11.40
C TYR A 278 8.60 -6.08 11.56
N GLU A 279 8.33 -6.66 12.74
CA GLU A 279 8.57 -8.07 13.04
C GLU A 279 7.67 -9.03 12.24
N THR A 280 6.53 -8.55 11.73
CA THR A 280 5.61 -9.34 10.88
C THR A 280 6.08 -9.48 9.44
N VAL A 281 6.94 -8.57 8.97
CA VAL A 281 7.47 -8.61 7.59
C VAL A 281 8.39 -9.84 7.43
N PRO A 282 8.38 -10.50 6.25
CA PRO A 282 9.26 -11.63 5.99
C PRO A 282 10.74 -11.29 6.24
N PRO A 283 11.54 -12.22 6.79
CA PRO A 283 12.94 -11.99 7.12
C PRO A 283 13.75 -11.45 5.94
N GLY A 284 14.59 -10.44 6.22
CA GLY A 284 15.47 -9.82 5.22
C GLY A 284 14.83 -8.70 4.40
N LEU A 285 13.51 -8.50 4.45
CA LEU A 285 12.84 -7.41 3.74
C LEU A 285 12.58 -6.18 4.62
N GLY A 286 12.38 -6.38 5.93
CA GLY A 286 12.08 -5.31 6.88
C GLY A 286 13.33 -4.55 7.32
N HIS A 287 13.23 -3.22 7.36
CA HIS A 287 14.19 -2.30 7.96
C HIS A 287 13.45 -1.33 8.87
N LEU A 288 14.09 -0.90 9.96
CA LEU A 288 13.48 -0.02 10.97
C LEU A 288 14.42 1.14 11.30
N ALA A 289 13.89 2.36 11.30
CA ALA A 289 14.57 3.57 11.72
C ALA A 289 13.70 4.36 12.71
N ILE A 290 14.17 4.49 13.95
CA ILE A 290 13.52 5.31 14.99
C ILE A 290 14.34 6.59 15.18
N LEU A 291 13.74 7.73 14.89
CA LEU A 291 14.42 9.03 14.90
C LEU A 291 14.01 9.86 16.11
N ILE A 292 15.00 10.32 16.89
CA ILE A 292 14.76 11.22 17.99
C ILE A 292 14.40 12.61 17.45
N GLY A 293 13.28 13.16 17.90
CA GLY A 293 12.83 14.49 17.50
C GLY A 293 12.10 14.56 16.16
N LEU A 294 11.90 13.45 15.47
CA LEU A 294 11.02 13.43 14.29
C LEU A 294 9.58 13.73 14.74
N LYS A 295 9.06 14.87 14.29
CA LYS A 295 7.70 15.30 14.60
C LYS A 295 6.70 14.69 13.61
N HIS A 296 5.54 14.29 14.12
CA HIS A 296 4.44 13.81 13.28
C HIS A 296 3.83 14.97 12.47
N GLY A 297 3.87 14.88 11.15
CA GLY A 297 3.32 15.93 10.27
C GLY A 297 3.75 15.76 8.81
N HIS A 298 3.18 16.59 7.94
CA HIS A 298 3.53 16.62 6.52
C HIS A 298 4.70 17.59 6.27
N ASN A 299 5.90 17.18 6.68
CA ASN A 299 7.13 17.93 6.41
C ASN A 299 7.99 17.15 5.41
N PHE A 300 8.16 17.70 4.22
CA PHE A 300 8.91 17.06 3.11
C PHE A 300 10.36 17.59 2.99
N ALA A 301 10.77 18.49 3.85
CA ALA A 301 12.11 19.09 3.87
C ALA A 301 13.07 18.29 4.77
N ILE A 302 13.13 16.96 4.57
CA ILE A 302 14.07 16.09 5.27
C ILE A 302 15.23 15.73 4.35
#